data_1d2cf96c6c3d6211b40100102a611c67
#
_entry.id   1d2cf96c6c3d6211b40100102a611c67
#
_cell.length_a   1.000
_cell.length_b   1.000
_cell.length_c   1.000
_cell.angle_alpha   90.00
_cell.angle_beta   90.00
_cell.angle_gamma   90.00
#
_symmetry.space_group_name_H-M   'P 1'
#
loop_
_entity.id
_entity.type
_entity.pdbx_description
1 polymer ?
#
loop_
_entity_poly.entity_id
_entity_poly.type
_entity_poly.pdbx_seq_one_letter_code
_entity_poly.pdbx_strand_id
1 'polypeptide(L)'
;MTVKEAVEKTDELYPNVFSFSQKVFLLQQLDGKVFFEFLSNYEGAPESFEGDYIYHTDKTLLIPVPYDDIYIKYLVMQFDILGSDITRYQNTSALFNKEYLDFICAYNRSHVIKSAKINVSGVCI
;
A
#
# COMPACT_ATOMS: atom_id res chain seq x y z
N MET A 1 8.44 4.17 -6.31
CA MET A 1 7.53 5.35 -6.28
C MET A 1 7.70 6.07 -4.96
N THR A 2 7.84 7.38 -5.00
CA THR A 2 7.91 8.18 -3.78
C THR A 2 6.52 8.58 -3.31
N VAL A 3 6.42 9.08 -2.06
CA VAL A 3 5.15 9.56 -1.50
C VAL A 3 4.56 10.65 -2.41
N LYS A 4 5.37 11.62 -2.80
CA LYS A 4 4.95 12.73 -3.67
C LYS A 4 4.46 12.23 -5.02
N GLU A 5 5.18 11.30 -5.64
CA GLU A 5 4.80 10.73 -6.93
C GLU A 5 3.46 10.01 -6.87
N ALA A 6 3.20 9.26 -5.79
CA ALA A 6 1.94 8.56 -5.63
C ALA A 6 0.76 9.52 -5.56
N VAL A 7 0.91 10.61 -4.80
CA VAL A 7 -0.13 11.64 -4.68
C VAL A 7 -0.35 12.34 -6.03
N GLU A 8 0.74 12.74 -6.69
CA GLU A 8 0.66 13.45 -7.97
C GLU A 8 0.00 12.59 -9.05
N LYS A 9 0.39 11.32 -9.16
CA LYS A 9 -0.20 10.40 -10.13
C LYS A 9 -1.68 10.16 -9.87
N THR A 10 -2.04 10.03 -8.60
CA THR A 10 -3.46 9.85 -8.23
C THR A 10 -4.28 11.09 -8.60
N ASP A 11 -3.77 12.27 -8.28
CA ASP A 11 -4.48 13.52 -8.59
C ASP A 11 -4.64 13.74 -10.09
N GLU A 12 -3.65 13.33 -10.87
CA GLU A 12 -3.67 13.42 -12.33
C GLU A 12 -4.74 12.52 -12.94
N LEU A 13 -4.87 11.29 -12.41
CA LEU A 13 -5.77 10.28 -12.96
C LEU A 13 -7.18 10.35 -12.39
N TYR A 14 -7.32 10.78 -11.14
CA TYR A 14 -8.59 10.73 -10.39
C TYR A 14 -8.79 12.04 -9.64
N PRO A 15 -9.48 13.04 -10.24
CA PRO A 15 -9.78 14.28 -9.55
C PRO A 15 -10.51 14.04 -8.23
N ASN A 16 -10.08 14.72 -7.18
CA ASN A 16 -10.64 14.54 -5.84
C ASN A 16 -10.54 15.84 -5.04
N VAL A 17 -11.24 15.87 -3.90
CA VAL A 17 -11.28 17.05 -3.03
C VAL A 17 -10.42 16.91 -1.78
N PHE A 18 -9.66 15.82 -1.68
CA PHE A 18 -8.83 15.57 -0.50
C PHE A 18 -7.55 16.39 -0.54
N SER A 19 -7.11 16.86 0.63
CA SER A 19 -5.89 17.63 0.74
C SER A 19 -4.65 16.76 0.53
N PHE A 20 -3.53 17.40 0.23
CA PHE A 20 -2.25 16.71 0.10
C PHE A 20 -1.91 15.94 1.38
N SER A 21 -2.08 16.58 2.54
CA SER A 21 -1.75 15.95 3.82
C SER A 21 -2.65 14.76 4.13
N GLN A 22 -3.93 14.81 3.76
CA GLN A 22 -4.83 13.66 3.93
C GLN A 22 -4.36 12.47 3.09
N LYS A 23 -3.98 12.73 1.85
CA LYS A 23 -3.50 11.66 0.96
C LYS A 23 -2.18 11.07 1.44
N VAL A 24 -1.26 11.92 1.91
CA VAL A 24 0.00 11.45 2.49
C VAL A 24 -0.25 10.59 3.74
N PHE A 25 -1.18 11.01 4.59
CA PHE A 25 -1.53 10.25 5.78
C PHE A 25 -2.07 8.86 5.43
N LEU A 26 -2.91 8.76 4.39
CA LEU A 26 -3.43 7.47 3.94
C LEU A 26 -2.31 6.55 3.43
N LEU A 27 -1.35 7.10 2.70
CA LEU A 27 -0.20 6.32 2.24
C LEU A 27 0.65 5.83 3.40
N GLN A 28 0.86 6.66 4.40
CA GLN A 28 1.60 6.28 5.60
C GLN A 28 0.90 5.16 6.36
N GLN A 29 -0.43 5.23 6.48
CA GLN A 29 -1.21 4.17 7.12
C GLN A 29 -1.05 2.84 6.40
N LEU A 30 -1.12 2.85 5.07
CA LEU A 30 -0.95 1.63 4.29
C LEU A 30 0.45 1.03 4.49
N ASP A 31 1.48 1.85 4.36
CA ASP A 31 2.86 1.37 4.56
C ASP A 31 3.09 0.87 5.99
N GLY A 32 2.48 1.51 6.98
CA GLY A 32 2.54 1.03 8.35
C GLY A 32 1.96 -0.38 8.49
N LYS A 33 0.81 -0.61 7.90
CA LYS A 33 0.19 -1.94 7.89
C LYS A 33 1.05 -2.96 7.16
N VAL A 34 1.56 -2.59 5.99
CA VAL A 34 2.44 -3.47 5.19
C VAL A 34 3.66 -3.86 6.01
N PHE A 35 4.28 -2.90 6.69
CA PHE A 35 5.47 -3.18 7.49
C PHE A 35 5.14 -4.08 8.69
N PHE A 36 4.20 -3.65 9.54
CA PHE A 36 3.96 -4.35 10.81
C PHE A 36 3.25 -5.69 10.64
N GLU A 37 2.36 -5.80 9.67
CA GLU A 37 1.57 -7.02 9.49
C GLU A 37 2.23 -8.03 8.55
N PHE A 38 3.14 -7.55 7.68
CA PHE A 38 3.69 -8.42 6.63
C PHE A 38 5.22 -8.37 6.55
N LEU A 39 5.81 -7.23 6.16
CA LEU A 39 7.24 -7.17 5.85
C LEU A 39 8.14 -7.54 7.02
N SER A 40 7.76 -7.15 8.25
CA SER A 40 8.57 -7.44 9.44
C SER A 40 8.74 -8.93 9.73
N ASN A 41 7.94 -9.78 9.10
CA ASN A 41 8.00 -11.23 9.27
C ASN A 41 9.05 -11.90 8.37
N TYR A 42 9.72 -11.14 7.50
CA TYR A 42 10.68 -11.66 6.54
C TYR A 42 12.10 -11.20 6.86
N GLU A 43 13.08 -12.04 6.56
CA GLU A 43 14.48 -11.68 6.66
C GLU A 43 14.81 -10.59 5.64
N GLY A 44 15.69 -9.67 6.01
CA GLY A 44 16.08 -8.57 5.16
C GLY A 44 15.12 -7.39 5.16
N ALA A 45 14.03 -7.46 5.94
CA ALA A 45 13.11 -6.35 6.07
C ALA A 45 13.76 -5.19 6.83
N PRO A 46 13.28 -3.95 6.64
CA PRO A 46 13.72 -2.82 7.47
C PRO A 46 13.50 -3.12 8.95
N GLU A 47 14.38 -2.61 9.80
CA GLU A 47 14.29 -2.86 11.24
C GLU A 47 13.12 -2.12 11.89
N SER A 48 12.77 -0.96 11.35
CA SER A 48 11.71 -0.12 11.90
C SER A 48 10.95 0.62 10.81
N PHE A 49 9.76 1.07 11.16
CA PHE A 49 8.95 1.94 10.32
C PHE A 49 8.73 3.26 11.06
N GLU A 50 9.29 4.33 10.53
CA GLU A 50 9.25 5.63 11.21
C GLU A 50 8.04 6.48 10.84
N GLY A 51 7.49 6.31 9.64
CA GLY A 51 6.42 7.17 9.16
C GLY A 51 6.92 8.57 8.81
N ASP A 52 6.25 9.59 9.31
CA ASP A 52 6.59 11.01 9.08
C ASP A 52 6.63 11.41 7.59
N TYR A 53 5.75 10.81 6.79
CA TYR A 53 5.73 11.01 5.35
C TYR A 53 5.43 12.45 4.94
N ILE A 54 4.69 13.18 5.77
CA ILE A 54 4.38 14.58 5.48
C ILE A 54 5.63 15.47 5.46
N TYR A 55 6.66 15.09 6.24
CA TYR A 55 7.92 15.80 6.31
C TYR A 55 8.96 15.24 5.34
N HIS A 56 8.69 14.10 4.72
CA HIS A 56 9.62 13.38 3.84
C HIS A 56 8.90 12.86 2.61
N THR A 57 8.31 13.77 1.82
CA THR A 57 7.49 13.40 0.66
C THR A 57 8.31 12.84 -0.50
N ASP A 58 9.63 12.97 -0.46
CA ASP A 58 10.54 12.36 -1.41
C ASP A 58 10.97 10.93 -1.02
N LYS A 59 10.47 10.44 0.12
CA LYS A 59 10.77 9.10 0.61
C LYS A 59 10.13 8.04 -0.29
N THR A 60 10.88 6.98 -0.59
CA THR A 60 10.36 5.86 -1.37
C THR A 60 9.41 5.01 -0.54
N LEU A 61 8.26 4.69 -1.11
CA LEU A 61 7.27 3.84 -0.47
C LEU A 61 7.77 2.38 -0.42
N LEU A 62 7.23 1.61 0.52
CA LEU A 62 7.73 0.26 0.81
C LEU A 62 7.48 -0.76 -0.29
N ILE A 63 6.33 -0.68 -0.96
CA ILE A 63 6.00 -1.64 -2.02
C ILE A 63 6.73 -1.23 -3.30
N PRO A 64 7.60 -2.10 -3.83
CA PRO A 64 8.43 -1.76 -4.97
C PRO A 64 7.73 -1.96 -6.31
N VAL A 65 8.36 -1.46 -7.38
CA VAL A 65 7.99 -1.78 -8.76
C VAL A 65 8.09 -3.30 -8.95
N PRO A 66 7.16 -3.96 -9.64
CA PRO A 66 6.04 -3.42 -10.41
C PRO A 66 4.71 -3.31 -9.62
N TYR A 67 4.76 -3.46 -8.32
CA TYR A 67 3.55 -3.52 -7.49
C TYR A 67 3.16 -2.17 -6.87
N ASP A 68 3.91 -1.12 -7.13
CA ASP A 68 3.70 0.20 -6.52
C ASP A 68 2.40 0.89 -6.99
N ASP A 69 1.77 0.41 -8.05
CA ASP A 69 0.46 0.86 -8.48
C ASP A 69 -0.63 0.65 -7.42
N ILE A 70 -0.37 -0.24 -6.47
CA ILE A 70 -1.23 -0.49 -5.32
C ILE A 70 -1.55 0.80 -4.56
N TYR A 71 -0.60 1.73 -4.46
CA TYR A 71 -0.80 2.98 -3.74
C TYR A 71 -1.87 3.85 -4.39
N ILE A 72 -1.87 3.94 -5.71
CA ILE A 72 -2.89 4.69 -6.44
C ILE A 72 -4.27 4.05 -6.22
N LYS A 73 -4.35 2.73 -6.33
CA LYS A 73 -5.59 2.00 -6.11
C LYS A 73 -6.09 2.13 -4.68
N TYR A 74 -5.19 2.16 -3.71
CA TYR A 74 -5.56 2.38 -2.32
C TYR A 74 -6.17 3.75 -2.11
N LEU A 75 -5.54 4.80 -2.65
CA LEU A 75 -6.07 6.15 -2.53
C LEU A 75 -7.44 6.28 -3.17
N VAL A 76 -7.62 5.73 -4.37
CA VAL A 76 -8.92 5.77 -5.07
C VAL A 76 -9.99 5.03 -4.26
N MET A 77 -9.66 3.87 -3.72
CA MET A 77 -10.56 3.12 -2.84
C MET A 77 -10.98 3.95 -1.63
N GLN A 78 -10.03 4.64 -1.00
CA GLN A 78 -10.31 5.50 0.14
C GLN A 78 -11.19 6.70 -0.25
N PHE A 79 -10.97 7.29 -1.42
CA PHE A 79 -11.83 8.37 -1.91
C PHE A 79 -13.28 7.90 -2.05
N ASP A 80 -13.48 6.70 -2.56
CA ASP A 80 -14.82 6.15 -2.76
C ASP A 80 -15.54 5.89 -1.44
N ILE A 81 -14.87 5.27 -0.47
CA ILE A 81 -15.50 5.00 0.83
C ILE A 81 -15.76 6.29 1.61
N LEU A 82 -14.84 7.25 1.59
CA LEU A 82 -15.00 8.51 2.28
C LEU A 82 -16.04 9.40 1.60
N GLY A 83 -16.25 9.23 0.30
CA GLY A 83 -17.29 9.90 -0.46
C GLY A 83 -18.64 9.18 -0.42
N SER A 84 -18.76 8.09 0.33
CA SER A 84 -19.97 7.29 0.47
C SER A 84 -20.47 6.69 -0.84
N ASP A 85 -19.59 6.46 -1.81
CA ASP A 85 -19.94 5.80 -3.07
C ASP A 85 -19.69 4.29 -2.93
N ILE A 86 -20.67 3.59 -2.39
CA ILE A 86 -20.56 2.18 -2.05
C ILE A 86 -20.32 1.30 -3.29
N THR A 87 -21.00 1.61 -4.40
CA THR A 87 -20.86 0.82 -5.63
C THR A 87 -19.43 0.92 -6.18
N ARG A 88 -18.90 2.14 -6.26
CA ARG A 88 -17.52 2.34 -6.72
C ARG A 88 -16.52 1.73 -5.75
N TYR A 89 -16.76 1.86 -4.45
CA TYR A 89 -15.91 1.26 -3.42
C TYR A 89 -15.81 -0.24 -3.58
N GLN A 90 -16.91 -0.94 -3.86
CA GLN A 90 -16.90 -2.38 -4.08
C GLN A 90 -15.96 -2.76 -5.22
N ASN A 91 -15.97 -2.00 -6.31
CA ASN A 91 -15.11 -2.24 -7.46
C ASN A 91 -13.64 -1.90 -7.16
N THR A 92 -13.38 -0.73 -6.60
CA THR A 92 -12.01 -0.30 -6.33
C THR A 92 -11.36 -1.13 -5.22
N SER A 93 -12.12 -1.55 -4.22
CA SER A 93 -11.58 -2.43 -3.17
C SER A 93 -11.22 -3.81 -3.72
N ALA A 94 -12.00 -4.35 -4.66
CA ALA A 94 -11.69 -5.62 -5.29
C ALA A 94 -10.39 -5.54 -6.09
N LEU A 95 -10.18 -4.44 -6.82
CA LEU A 95 -8.94 -4.23 -7.59
C LEU A 95 -7.74 -4.06 -6.66
N PHE A 96 -7.89 -3.28 -5.59
CA PHE A 96 -6.82 -3.10 -4.61
C PHE A 96 -6.46 -4.45 -3.96
N ASN A 97 -7.45 -5.20 -3.50
CA ASN A 97 -7.23 -6.47 -2.82
C ASN A 97 -6.52 -7.47 -3.73
N LYS A 98 -6.90 -7.52 -5.01
CA LYS A 98 -6.25 -8.41 -5.96
C LYS A 98 -4.77 -8.07 -6.13
N GLU A 99 -4.45 -6.81 -6.34
CA GLU A 99 -3.05 -6.40 -6.53
C GLU A 99 -2.22 -6.53 -5.26
N TYR A 100 -2.82 -6.23 -4.12
CA TYR A 100 -2.16 -6.42 -2.83
C TYR A 100 -1.82 -7.90 -2.62
N LEU A 101 -2.75 -8.78 -2.91
CA LEU A 101 -2.52 -10.22 -2.80
C LEU A 101 -1.42 -10.69 -3.76
N ASP A 102 -1.41 -10.19 -4.99
CA ASP A 102 -0.36 -10.50 -5.96
C ASP A 102 1.02 -10.10 -5.43
N PHE A 103 1.13 -8.92 -4.80
CA PHE A 103 2.36 -8.48 -4.18
C PHE A 103 2.77 -9.40 -3.02
N ILE A 104 1.84 -9.71 -2.13
CA ILE A 104 2.11 -10.59 -0.98
C ILE A 104 2.63 -11.94 -1.46
N CYS A 105 1.99 -12.52 -2.47
CA CYS A 105 2.40 -13.82 -3.02
C CYS A 105 3.78 -13.76 -3.66
N ALA A 106 4.06 -12.70 -4.42
CA ALA A 106 5.36 -12.53 -5.04
C ALA A 106 6.47 -12.34 -4.00
N TYR A 107 6.20 -11.56 -2.97
CA TYR A 107 7.15 -11.33 -1.89
C TYR A 107 7.42 -12.63 -1.11
N ASN A 108 6.36 -13.37 -0.81
CA ASN A 108 6.47 -14.65 -0.10
C ASN A 108 7.32 -15.67 -0.85
N ARG A 109 7.24 -15.68 -2.18
CA ARG A 109 8.05 -16.59 -3.01
C ARG A 109 9.52 -16.20 -3.06
N SER A 110 9.84 -14.93 -2.88
CA SER A 110 11.20 -14.41 -3.08
C SER A 110 11.94 -14.07 -1.79
N HIS A 111 11.30 -14.18 -0.63
CA HIS A 111 11.90 -13.81 0.66
C HIS A 111 11.73 -14.91 1.70
N VAL A 112 12.67 -14.98 2.63
CA VAL A 112 12.68 -16.00 3.69
C VAL A 112 11.91 -15.48 4.91
N ILE A 113 10.94 -16.25 5.37
CA ILE A 113 10.15 -15.95 6.56
C ILE A 113 11.00 -16.16 7.81
N LYS A 114 10.99 -15.21 8.74
CA LYS A 114 11.71 -15.29 10.00
C LYS A 114 11.16 -16.37 10.93
N SER A 115 9.88 -16.65 10.83
CA SER A 115 9.19 -17.60 11.72
C SER A 115 8.29 -18.52 10.91
N ALA A 116 8.34 -19.82 11.25
CA ALA A 116 7.48 -20.83 10.65
C ALA A 116 6.00 -20.68 11.03
N LYS A 117 5.68 -19.78 11.96
CA LYS A 117 4.31 -19.54 12.39
C LYS A 117 3.50 -18.69 11.40
N ILE A 118 4.19 -17.99 10.51
CA ILE A 118 3.52 -17.14 9.52
C ILE A 118 3.04 -18.02 8.37
N ASN A 119 1.74 -18.06 8.17
CA ASN A 119 1.15 -18.88 7.12
C ASN A 119 0.47 -18.02 6.06
N VAL A 120 1.25 -17.40 5.18
CA VAL A 120 0.73 -16.75 4.00
C VAL A 120 0.76 -17.66 2.78
N SER A 121 1.50 -18.76 2.83
CA SER A 121 1.65 -19.67 1.70
C SER A 121 0.33 -20.34 1.29
N GLY A 122 -0.59 -20.53 2.21
CA GLY A 122 -1.91 -21.08 1.92
C GLY A 122 -2.75 -20.20 0.99
N VAL A 123 -2.41 -18.90 0.88
CA VAL A 123 -3.12 -17.93 0.04
C VAL A 123 -2.45 -17.82 -1.34
N CYS A 124 -1.20 -18.24 -1.44
CA CYS A 124 -0.33 -18.00 -2.60
C CYS A 124 0.03 -19.25 -3.40
N ILE A 125 -0.72 -20.30 -3.24
CA ILE A 125 -0.47 -21.58 -3.93
C ILE A 125 -0.82 -21.53 -5.43
#